data_aa573e2aa48fff3fe4f1aacc44ddb7e1
#
_entry.id   aa573e2aa48fff3fe4f1aacc44ddb7e1
#
_cell.length_a   1.000
_cell.length_b   1.000
_cell.length_c   1.000
_cell.angle_alpha   90.00
_cell.angle_beta   90.00
_cell.angle_gamma   90.00
#
_symmetry.space_group_name_H-M   'P 1'
#
loop_
_entity.id
_entity.type
_entity.pdbx_description
1 polymer ?
#
loop_
_entity_poly.entity_id
_entity_poly.type
_entity_poly.pdbx_seq_one_letter_code
_entity_poly.pdbx_strand_id
1 'polypeptide(L)'
;MRSSSNLLRLVLPLLLSAPLGCGNAAQTSAEAAPPPPPAAVNVEAGPAPELASVLVPGVPHVLQKPDFCGEAATEMILRARGVTLDQDGVFGLTGMDPARGMGATTREMVTALSRLGFDVGPVWLTARADHARDDMDALFRDMHADLAKGVPSIVCTHFDERPDTTEHFRLVLGYDHATDEVIYSDPAIPNGAYLRMPRARFLSLWPLPYRVDSWTVIRMRLAGVPSAPKETSGGGFTAAEYAQHVLSLRPMLRPEHTVVVEPPFVVVGDEAPDRVRERAATTVRWAVEKLKRDFFTKDPDKILTVWLFRGRASYDEYSARYFKGAPSTPYGYYTPEHRALVMNIATGGGTLVHEIVHPFMEANVPGCPSWLNEGLGSLFEQAAEREGHIIGRTNWRLAGLQTALRSGRVPSFKQLLGTTSSGFYDEDPGTNYAQARYLLYYLQEHGLLLRFWTEYLKARASDPTGYATLAKVLGETDMPAFQKRWGAEVLSLTFP
;
A
#
# COMPACT_ATOMS: atom_id res chain seq x y z
N MET A 1 -21.14 -23.71 -46.23
CA MET A 1 -21.72 -22.46 -46.78
C MET A 1 -21.38 -21.32 -45.78
N ARG A 2 -20.69 -20.40 -46.27
CA ARG A 2 -20.04 -19.19 -45.77
C ARG A 2 -20.45 -18.61 -44.41
N SER A 3 -19.49 -18.62 -43.53
CA SER A 3 -19.34 -17.83 -42.28
C SER A 3 -18.91 -16.41 -42.61
N SER A 4 -19.55 -15.44 -42.00
CA SER A 4 -19.11 -14.01 -42.04
C SER A 4 -18.77 -13.61 -40.62
N SER A 5 -17.48 -13.47 -40.36
CA SER A 5 -16.90 -12.92 -39.15
C SER A 5 -16.93 -11.38 -39.18
N ASN A 6 -17.65 -10.77 -38.24
CA ASN A 6 -17.56 -9.34 -37.99
C ASN A 6 -16.59 -9.11 -36.81
N LEU A 7 -15.40 -8.60 -37.14
CA LEU A 7 -14.46 -8.01 -36.13
C LEU A 7 -14.98 -6.62 -35.76
N LEU A 8 -15.51 -6.50 -34.56
CA LEU A 8 -15.77 -5.22 -33.94
C LEU A 8 -14.47 -4.74 -33.27
N ARG A 9 -13.81 -3.75 -33.87
CA ARG A 9 -12.68 -3.01 -33.27
C ARG A 9 -13.24 -2.14 -32.14
N LEU A 10 -13.01 -2.52 -30.88
CA LEU A 10 -13.17 -1.64 -29.74
C LEU A 10 -12.02 -0.63 -29.75
N VAL A 11 -12.35 0.61 -30.06
CA VAL A 11 -11.47 1.77 -29.82
C VAL A 11 -11.59 2.09 -28.33
N LEU A 12 -10.54 1.80 -27.57
CA LEU A 12 -10.39 2.18 -26.18
C LEU A 12 -10.04 3.69 -26.13
N PRO A 13 -10.81 4.55 -25.46
CA PRO A 13 -10.35 5.91 -25.24
C PRO A 13 -9.20 5.88 -24.23
N LEU A 14 -8.03 6.42 -24.64
CA LEU A 14 -6.97 6.80 -23.71
C LEU A 14 -7.54 7.87 -22.79
N LEU A 15 -7.87 7.49 -21.58
CA LEU A 15 -8.06 8.43 -20.47
C LEU A 15 -6.66 8.98 -20.12
N LEU A 16 -6.37 10.18 -20.60
CA LEU A 16 -5.29 11.00 -20.05
C LEU A 16 -5.62 11.23 -18.57
N SER A 17 -4.93 10.51 -17.70
CA SER A 17 -4.91 10.81 -16.28
C SER A 17 -4.23 12.17 -16.10
N ALA A 18 -5.01 13.18 -15.72
CA ALA A 18 -4.46 14.45 -15.26
C ALA A 18 -3.57 14.18 -14.04
N PRO A 19 -2.40 14.83 -13.92
CA PRO A 19 -1.54 14.68 -12.76
C PRO A 19 -2.29 15.19 -11.52
N LEU A 20 -2.44 14.31 -10.52
CA LEU A 20 -2.91 14.68 -9.18
C LEU A 20 -1.77 15.44 -8.50
N GLY A 21 -1.97 16.71 -8.23
CA GLY A 21 -0.97 17.54 -7.57
C GLY A 21 -0.84 17.25 -6.08
N CYS A 22 0.29 17.65 -5.50
CA CYS A 22 0.59 17.56 -4.07
C CYS A 22 -0.35 18.48 -3.25
N GLY A 23 -1.59 18.04 -3.01
CA GLY A 23 -2.55 18.82 -2.24
C GLY A 23 -2.24 18.79 -0.74
N ASN A 24 -2.15 19.94 -0.11
CA ASN A 24 -2.24 20.06 1.35
C ASN A 24 -3.64 19.63 1.79
N ALA A 25 -3.82 18.40 2.24
CA ALA A 25 -5.04 18.00 2.94
C ALA A 25 -5.07 18.71 4.30
N ALA A 26 -5.76 19.85 4.35
CA ALA A 26 -6.16 20.47 5.61
C ALA A 26 -7.09 19.51 6.33
N GLN A 27 -6.83 19.27 7.62
CA GLN A 27 -7.75 18.57 8.51
C GLN A 27 -9.12 19.27 8.45
N THR A 28 -10.14 18.56 8.02
CA THR A 28 -11.53 19.03 8.05
C THR A 28 -12.09 18.93 9.47
N SER A 29 -11.82 19.95 10.27
CA SER A 29 -12.85 20.48 11.18
C SER A 29 -13.82 21.27 10.31
N ALA A 30 -15.13 21.12 10.54
CA ALA A 30 -16.16 21.87 9.83
C ALA A 30 -16.01 23.36 10.12
N GLU A 31 -15.19 24.05 9.31
CA GLU A 31 -14.98 25.49 9.34
C GLU A 31 -15.49 26.07 8.02
N ALA A 32 -16.06 27.24 8.10
CA ALA A 32 -16.71 27.94 6.99
C ALA A 32 -15.85 27.96 5.73
N ALA A 33 -16.49 27.88 4.55
CA ALA A 33 -15.81 27.92 3.26
C ALA A 33 -14.77 29.04 3.23
N PRO A 34 -13.52 28.76 2.78
CA PRO A 34 -12.50 29.79 2.71
C PRO A 34 -12.98 30.93 1.80
N PRO A 35 -12.64 32.20 2.13
CA PRO A 35 -12.93 33.32 1.26
C PRO A 35 -12.34 33.07 -0.14
N PRO A 36 -12.95 33.59 -1.21
CA PRO A 36 -12.43 33.44 -2.57
C PRO A 36 -10.96 33.92 -2.60
N PRO A 37 -10.10 33.21 -3.35
CA PRO A 37 -8.69 33.61 -3.47
C PRO A 37 -8.62 35.04 -4.00
N PRO A 38 -7.67 35.85 -3.51
CA PRO A 38 -7.45 37.18 -4.07
C PRO A 38 -7.16 37.02 -5.57
N ALA A 39 -7.63 37.99 -6.36
CA ALA A 39 -7.47 37.99 -7.81
C ALA A 39 -5.98 37.73 -8.18
N ALA A 40 -5.77 36.91 -9.22
CA ALA A 40 -4.43 36.58 -9.71
C ALA A 40 -3.58 37.85 -9.82
N VAL A 41 -2.39 37.83 -9.22
CA VAL A 41 -1.46 38.95 -9.32
C VAL A 41 -1.02 39.03 -10.78
N ASN A 42 -1.62 39.95 -11.56
CA ASN A 42 -1.05 40.35 -12.85
C ASN A 42 0.24 41.11 -12.57
N VAL A 43 1.35 40.40 -12.44
CA VAL A 43 2.68 40.99 -12.41
C VAL A 43 3.06 41.27 -13.86
N GLU A 44 2.69 42.48 -14.37
CA GLU A 44 3.33 42.98 -15.58
C GLU A 44 4.83 43.10 -15.29
N ALA A 45 5.64 42.38 -16.08
CA ALA A 45 7.08 42.43 -15.94
C ALA A 45 7.57 43.87 -16.20
N GLY A 46 8.02 44.54 -15.14
CA GLY A 46 8.80 45.79 -15.30
C GLY A 46 10.16 45.45 -15.92
N PRO A 47 11.00 46.48 -16.22
CA PRO A 47 12.32 46.27 -16.76
C PRO A 47 13.04 45.25 -15.86
N ALA A 48 13.47 44.13 -16.45
CA ALA A 48 14.12 43.08 -15.70
C ALA A 48 15.37 43.65 -15.03
N PRO A 49 15.63 43.32 -13.75
CA PRO A 49 16.93 43.62 -13.17
C PRO A 49 17.99 42.96 -14.06
N GLU A 50 19.13 43.61 -14.24
CA GLU A 50 20.22 43.13 -15.09
C GLU A 50 20.89 41.88 -14.43
N LEU A 51 20.20 40.74 -14.50
CA LEU A 51 20.62 39.44 -13.97
C LEU A 51 21.35 38.67 -15.06
N ALA A 52 22.59 38.28 -14.84
CA ALA A 52 23.34 37.47 -15.81
C ALA A 52 22.71 36.10 -16.01
N SER A 53 22.89 35.52 -17.21
CA SER A 53 22.49 34.12 -17.46
C SER A 53 23.29 33.17 -16.55
N VAL A 54 22.58 32.23 -15.92
CA VAL A 54 23.15 31.20 -15.03
C VAL A 54 22.50 29.86 -15.29
N LEU A 55 23.26 28.76 -15.17
CA LEU A 55 22.77 27.40 -15.36
C LEU A 55 23.53 26.42 -14.46
N VAL A 56 22.81 25.56 -13.77
CA VAL A 56 23.32 24.36 -13.12
C VAL A 56 23.22 23.21 -14.09
N PRO A 57 24.31 22.81 -14.76
CA PRO A 57 24.28 21.79 -15.81
C PRO A 57 24.33 20.36 -15.25
N GLY A 58 24.08 19.37 -16.12
CA GLY A 58 24.32 17.94 -15.83
C GLY A 58 23.31 17.31 -14.87
N VAL A 59 22.17 17.92 -14.65
CA VAL A 59 21.09 17.35 -13.81
C VAL A 59 20.22 16.42 -14.66
N PRO A 60 20.22 15.10 -14.39
CA PRO A 60 19.38 14.17 -15.13
C PRO A 60 17.91 14.35 -14.77
N HIS A 61 17.02 14.08 -15.74
CA HIS A 61 15.60 14.08 -15.49
C HIS A 61 15.14 12.76 -14.85
N VAL A 62 14.21 12.86 -13.91
CA VAL A 62 13.51 11.71 -13.30
C VAL A 62 12.01 11.97 -13.41
N LEU A 63 11.30 11.06 -14.06
CA LEU A 63 9.84 11.10 -14.09
C LEU A 63 9.29 10.67 -12.72
N GLN A 64 8.40 11.46 -12.16
CA GLN A 64 7.79 11.15 -10.87
C GLN A 64 6.89 9.92 -10.93
N LYS A 65 6.84 9.16 -9.85
CA LYS A 65 5.71 8.29 -9.54
C LYS A 65 4.47 9.14 -9.23
N PRO A 66 3.27 8.59 -9.33
CA PRO A 66 2.07 9.33 -8.97
C PRO A 66 2.25 10.10 -7.65
N ASP A 67 2.03 11.41 -7.68
CA ASP A 67 2.10 12.35 -6.54
C ASP A 67 3.50 12.58 -5.91
N PHE A 68 4.59 12.05 -6.48
CA PHE A 68 5.95 12.11 -5.93
C PHE A 68 6.81 13.22 -6.58
N CYS A 69 6.24 14.40 -6.82
CA CYS A 69 6.97 15.48 -7.50
C CYS A 69 8.18 16.02 -6.71
N GLY A 70 8.08 16.16 -5.40
CA GLY A 70 9.17 16.60 -4.54
C GLY A 70 10.27 15.58 -4.42
N GLU A 71 9.91 14.32 -4.27
CA GLU A 71 10.82 13.18 -4.17
C GLU A 71 11.61 12.99 -5.47
N ALA A 72 10.94 13.08 -6.62
CA ALA A 72 11.60 12.96 -7.93
C ALA A 72 12.50 14.17 -8.22
N ALA A 73 12.09 15.39 -7.86
CA ALA A 73 12.94 16.58 -7.98
C ALA A 73 14.20 16.45 -7.09
N THR A 74 14.07 15.85 -5.92
CA THR A 74 15.21 15.56 -5.03
C THR A 74 16.12 14.49 -5.64
N GLU A 75 15.56 13.40 -6.17
CA GLU A 75 16.34 12.35 -6.84
C GLU A 75 17.18 12.89 -7.99
N MET A 76 16.65 13.85 -8.80
CA MET A 76 17.41 14.48 -9.87
C MET A 76 18.73 15.09 -9.37
N ILE A 77 18.68 15.83 -8.26
CA ILE A 77 19.88 16.47 -7.69
C ILE A 77 20.80 15.45 -7.00
N LEU A 78 20.25 14.44 -6.35
CA LEU A 78 21.05 13.37 -5.76
C LEU A 78 21.86 12.65 -6.83
N ARG A 79 21.24 12.28 -7.95
CA ARG A 79 21.91 11.66 -9.09
C ARG A 79 23.01 12.56 -9.69
N ALA A 80 22.73 13.87 -9.86
CA ALA A 80 23.72 14.82 -10.35
C ALA A 80 24.95 14.95 -9.42
N ARG A 81 24.77 14.66 -8.14
CA ARG A 81 25.84 14.68 -7.12
C ARG A 81 26.41 13.30 -6.79
N GLY A 82 26.09 12.27 -7.59
CA GLY A 82 26.62 10.91 -7.43
C GLY A 82 26.06 10.13 -6.23
N VAL A 83 24.93 10.57 -5.66
CA VAL A 83 24.25 9.89 -4.56
C VAL A 83 23.17 8.96 -5.13
N THR A 84 23.29 7.66 -4.81
CA THR A 84 22.33 6.64 -5.24
C THR A 84 21.21 6.52 -4.22
N LEU A 85 20.15 7.28 -4.41
CA LEU A 85 18.89 7.17 -3.67
C LEU A 85 17.79 7.63 -4.60
N ASP A 86 16.79 6.79 -4.80
CA ASP A 86 15.64 7.10 -5.66
C ASP A 86 14.52 7.82 -4.91
N GLN A 87 13.44 8.16 -5.61
CA GLN A 87 12.28 8.86 -5.03
C GLN A 87 11.59 8.06 -3.92
N ASP A 88 11.67 6.72 -3.95
CA ASP A 88 11.13 5.87 -2.87
C ASP A 88 11.97 5.99 -1.60
N GLY A 89 13.29 5.96 -1.76
CA GLY A 89 14.22 6.21 -0.66
C GLY A 89 14.08 7.62 -0.08
N VAL A 90 13.88 8.64 -0.94
CA VAL A 90 13.59 10.00 -0.48
C VAL A 90 12.29 10.04 0.32
N PHE A 91 11.20 9.40 -0.16
CA PHE A 91 9.94 9.29 0.59
C PHE A 91 10.14 8.65 1.97
N GLY A 92 10.94 7.59 2.05
CA GLY A 92 11.29 6.94 3.33
C GLY A 92 11.95 7.87 4.35
N LEU A 93 12.64 8.92 3.88
CA LEU A 93 13.27 9.93 4.74
C LEU A 93 12.31 11.03 5.20
N THR A 94 11.13 11.16 4.62
CA THR A 94 10.16 12.20 4.97
C THR A 94 9.56 12.00 6.36
N GLY A 95 9.41 10.73 6.79
CA GLY A 95 8.67 10.35 8.00
C GLY A 95 7.15 10.46 7.84
N MET A 96 6.68 10.60 6.61
CA MET A 96 5.25 10.66 6.29
C MET A 96 4.59 9.31 6.53
N ASP A 97 3.38 9.33 7.09
CA ASP A 97 2.55 8.14 7.22
C ASP A 97 2.07 7.68 5.82
N PRO A 98 2.49 6.50 5.35
CA PRO A 98 2.10 5.99 4.05
C PRO A 98 0.60 5.73 3.91
N ALA A 99 -0.14 5.58 5.02
CA ALA A 99 -1.60 5.45 5.02
C ALA A 99 -2.32 6.68 4.43
N ARG A 100 -1.64 7.84 4.33
CA ARG A 100 -2.20 9.03 3.66
C ARG A 100 -2.34 8.85 2.14
N GLY A 101 -1.60 7.93 1.53
CA GLY A 101 -1.69 7.65 0.09
C GLY A 101 -1.41 8.88 -0.78
N MET A 102 -0.36 9.62 -0.49
CA MET A 102 0.06 10.82 -1.23
C MET A 102 1.57 11.01 -1.11
N GLY A 103 2.15 11.85 -1.97
CA GLY A 103 3.52 12.31 -1.86
C GLY A 103 3.75 13.29 -0.70
N ALA A 104 4.99 13.60 -0.41
CA ALA A 104 5.36 14.44 0.71
C ALA A 104 4.95 15.91 0.50
N THR A 105 4.44 16.52 1.55
CA THR A 105 4.20 17.97 1.57
C THR A 105 5.52 18.73 1.81
N THR A 106 5.50 20.07 1.72
CA THR A 106 6.69 20.88 1.96
C THR A 106 7.37 20.56 3.29
N ARG A 107 6.61 20.31 4.35
CA ARG A 107 7.17 20.03 5.68
C ARG A 107 7.96 18.73 5.71
N GLU A 108 7.38 17.67 5.14
CA GLU A 108 8.01 16.37 5.04
C GLU A 108 9.21 16.41 4.09
N MET A 109 9.12 17.16 2.98
CA MET A 109 10.26 17.38 2.08
C MET A 109 11.43 18.08 2.78
N VAL A 110 11.17 19.11 3.58
CA VAL A 110 12.21 19.76 4.42
C VAL A 110 12.88 18.75 5.35
N THR A 111 12.09 17.86 5.95
CA THR A 111 12.63 16.78 6.81
C THR A 111 13.56 15.85 6.03
N ALA A 112 13.16 15.39 4.85
CA ALA A 112 13.96 14.52 4.01
C ALA A 112 15.25 15.21 3.54
N LEU A 113 15.14 16.43 3.03
CA LEU A 113 16.29 17.21 2.55
C LEU A 113 17.30 17.49 3.68
N SER A 114 16.82 17.82 4.88
CA SER A 114 17.70 18.02 6.04
C SER A 114 18.41 16.74 6.46
N ARG A 115 17.72 15.59 6.43
CA ARG A 115 18.33 14.26 6.70
C ARG A 115 19.36 13.86 5.66
N LEU A 116 19.20 14.34 4.43
CA LEU A 116 20.18 14.17 3.36
C LEU A 116 21.38 15.10 3.48
N GLY A 117 21.36 16.08 4.40
CA GLY A 117 22.46 17.04 4.63
C GLY A 117 22.36 18.32 3.81
N PHE A 118 21.21 18.60 3.19
CA PHE A 118 21.01 19.89 2.55
C PHE A 118 20.72 21.01 3.57
N ASP A 119 21.28 22.18 3.33
CA ASP A 119 20.86 23.44 3.93
C ASP A 119 19.75 24.03 3.05
N VAL A 120 18.51 23.88 3.50
CA VAL A 120 17.32 24.29 2.76
C VAL A 120 16.99 25.78 2.88
N GLY A 121 17.66 26.49 3.79
CA GLY A 121 17.42 27.91 4.08
C GLY A 121 16.03 28.21 4.63
N PRO A 122 15.60 29.48 4.63
CA PRO A 122 14.23 29.86 4.89
C PRO A 122 13.31 29.31 3.78
N VAL A 123 12.32 28.48 4.15
CA VAL A 123 11.50 27.75 3.18
C VAL A 123 10.19 28.45 2.87
N TRP A 124 9.49 28.94 3.90
CA TRP A 124 8.22 29.66 3.76
C TRP A 124 8.49 31.17 3.81
N LEU A 125 8.53 31.77 2.63
CA LEU A 125 8.77 33.19 2.44
C LEU A 125 7.42 33.89 2.25
N THR A 126 7.39 35.22 2.46
CA THR A 126 6.16 35.98 2.36
C THR A 126 6.35 37.10 1.33
N ALA A 127 5.39 37.24 0.41
CA ALA A 127 5.23 38.42 -0.42
C ALA A 127 3.94 39.15 0.01
N ARG A 128 4.04 40.43 0.36
CA ARG A 128 2.91 41.24 0.84
C ARG A 128 2.01 41.61 -0.34
N ALA A 129 0.70 41.61 -0.15
CA ALA A 129 -0.25 41.88 -1.23
C ALA A 129 -0.07 43.29 -1.85
N ASP A 130 0.24 44.29 -1.03
CA ASP A 130 0.46 45.70 -1.43
C ASP A 130 1.84 45.98 -2.05
N HIS A 131 2.79 45.05 -1.90
CA HIS A 131 4.17 45.11 -2.43
C HIS A 131 4.56 43.85 -3.21
N ALA A 132 3.59 43.09 -3.68
CA ALA A 132 3.80 41.76 -4.22
C ALA A 132 4.86 41.71 -5.33
N ARG A 133 4.87 42.69 -6.21
CA ARG A 133 5.83 42.77 -7.31
C ARG A 133 7.28 42.90 -6.79
N ASP A 134 7.53 43.87 -5.93
CA ASP A 134 8.88 44.17 -5.41
C ASP A 134 9.40 43.03 -4.55
N ASP A 135 8.50 42.44 -3.70
CA ASP A 135 8.82 41.29 -2.86
C ASP A 135 9.15 40.05 -3.72
N MET A 136 8.36 39.77 -4.77
CA MET A 136 8.60 38.65 -5.69
C MET A 136 9.90 38.84 -6.49
N ASP A 137 10.19 40.04 -6.97
CA ASP A 137 11.45 40.35 -7.67
C ASP A 137 12.65 40.20 -6.71
N ALA A 138 12.52 40.58 -5.46
CA ALA A 138 13.58 40.39 -4.45
C ALA A 138 13.83 38.90 -4.18
N LEU A 139 12.77 38.11 -3.98
CA LEU A 139 12.86 36.65 -3.79
C LEU A 139 13.47 35.93 -5.01
N PHE A 140 13.17 36.42 -6.22
CA PHE A 140 13.77 35.90 -7.43
C PHE A 140 15.26 36.22 -7.51
N ARG A 141 15.68 37.46 -7.15
CA ARG A 141 17.10 37.83 -7.10
C ARG A 141 17.87 36.97 -6.10
N ASP A 142 17.30 36.69 -4.93
CA ASP A 142 17.92 35.78 -3.95
C ASP A 142 18.10 34.36 -4.49
N MET A 143 17.11 33.85 -5.21
CA MET A 143 17.20 32.53 -5.86
C MET A 143 18.26 32.54 -6.97
N HIS A 144 18.31 33.59 -7.79
CA HIS A 144 19.33 33.77 -8.83
C HIS A 144 20.74 33.84 -8.25
N ALA A 145 20.93 34.54 -7.13
CA ALA A 145 22.22 34.61 -6.46
C ALA A 145 22.73 33.26 -5.94
N ASP A 146 21.82 32.37 -5.56
CA ASP A 146 22.14 30.98 -5.22
C ASP A 146 22.46 30.14 -6.48
N LEU A 147 21.69 30.28 -7.55
CA LEU A 147 21.97 29.64 -8.84
C LEU A 147 23.35 30.00 -9.39
N ALA A 148 23.76 31.30 -9.23
CA ALA A 148 25.10 31.77 -9.62
C ALA A 148 26.23 31.08 -8.84
N LYS A 149 25.95 30.53 -7.65
CA LYS A 149 26.86 29.70 -6.85
C LYS A 149 26.73 28.20 -7.12
N GLY A 150 25.93 27.80 -8.11
CA GLY A 150 25.63 26.40 -8.40
C GLY A 150 24.66 25.73 -7.42
N VAL A 151 23.87 26.52 -6.68
CA VAL A 151 22.87 26.02 -5.72
C VAL A 151 21.48 26.12 -6.32
N PRO A 152 20.90 25.01 -6.81
CA PRO A 152 19.53 24.96 -7.31
C PRO A 152 18.51 24.99 -6.17
N SER A 153 17.22 25.12 -6.52
CA SER A 153 16.14 25.15 -5.55
C SER A 153 14.95 24.29 -6.03
N ILE A 154 14.33 23.56 -5.12
CA ILE A 154 12.98 23.02 -5.31
C ILE A 154 12.00 24.12 -4.87
N VAL A 155 11.07 24.45 -5.75
CA VAL A 155 10.02 25.43 -5.50
C VAL A 155 8.65 24.77 -5.58
N CYS A 156 7.71 25.20 -4.73
CA CYS A 156 6.31 24.83 -4.87
C CYS A 156 5.57 25.96 -5.60
N THR A 157 4.89 25.62 -6.69
CA THR A 157 4.17 26.57 -7.54
C THR A 157 2.77 26.04 -7.82
N HIS A 158 1.87 26.86 -8.31
CA HIS A 158 0.72 26.35 -9.06
C HIS A 158 1.20 25.50 -10.24
N PHE A 159 0.48 24.40 -10.54
CA PHE A 159 0.85 23.56 -11.69
C PHE A 159 0.66 24.32 -13.02
N ASP A 160 -0.46 25.04 -13.15
CA ASP A 160 -0.79 25.92 -14.28
C ASP A 160 -1.68 27.08 -13.82
N GLU A 161 -2.20 27.87 -14.75
CA GLU A 161 -3.00 29.07 -14.49
C GLU A 161 -4.50 28.79 -14.28
N ARG A 162 -4.94 27.52 -14.27
CA ARG A 162 -6.36 27.21 -14.08
C ARG A 162 -6.82 27.51 -12.66
N PRO A 163 -8.07 27.94 -12.43
CA PRO A 163 -8.56 28.27 -11.09
C PRO A 163 -8.56 27.08 -10.12
N ASP A 164 -8.70 25.85 -10.64
CA ASP A 164 -8.73 24.59 -9.90
C ASP A 164 -7.38 23.86 -9.95
N THR A 165 -6.31 24.58 -10.28
CA THR A 165 -4.96 24.03 -10.38
C THR A 165 -4.48 23.51 -9.04
N THR A 166 -3.57 22.53 -9.08
CA THR A 166 -2.94 21.95 -7.90
C THR A 166 -1.55 22.55 -7.68
N GLU A 167 -1.02 22.37 -6.47
CA GLU A 167 0.37 22.72 -6.17
C GLU A 167 1.31 21.65 -6.69
N HIS A 168 2.52 22.07 -7.09
CA HIS A 168 3.48 21.20 -7.73
C HIS A 168 4.92 21.62 -7.45
N PHE A 169 5.79 20.65 -7.16
CA PHE A 169 7.21 20.92 -6.98
C PHE A 169 7.95 20.85 -8.31
N ARG A 170 8.75 21.90 -8.57
CA ARG A 170 9.68 22.00 -9.70
C ARG A 170 11.09 22.26 -9.22
N LEU A 171 12.08 21.77 -9.99
CA LEU A 171 13.50 22.01 -9.73
C LEU A 171 14.00 23.13 -10.61
N VAL A 172 14.27 24.31 -10.04
CA VAL A 172 14.82 25.46 -10.75
C VAL A 172 16.33 25.31 -10.87
N LEU A 173 16.83 25.38 -12.11
CA LEU A 173 18.20 25.09 -12.48
C LEU A 173 18.94 26.29 -13.10
N GLY A 174 18.23 27.33 -13.53
CA GLY A 174 18.87 28.46 -14.18
C GLY A 174 17.94 29.59 -14.57
N TYR A 175 18.55 30.57 -15.18
CA TYR A 175 17.92 31.75 -15.78
C TYR A 175 18.68 32.18 -17.02
N ASP A 176 17.97 32.55 -18.08
CA ASP A 176 18.53 33.08 -19.30
C ASP A 176 18.16 34.56 -19.44
N HIS A 177 19.16 35.43 -19.36
CA HIS A 177 18.98 36.88 -19.50
C HIS A 177 18.48 37.31 -20.88
N ALA A 178 19.00 36.64 -21.94
CA ALA A 178 18.70 37.05 -23.34
C ALA A 178 17.22 36.87 -23.69
N THR A 179 16.54 35.87 -23.08
CA THR A 179 15.12 35.54 -23.33
C THR A 179 14.22 35.87 -22.14
N ASP A 180 14.77 36.33 -21.01
CA ASP A 180 14.09 36.52 -19.72
C ASP A 180 13.31 35.26 -19.28
N GLU A 181 13.97 34.08 -19.35
CA GLU A 181 13.35 32.80 -19.04
C GLU A 181 13.98 32.09 -17.85
N VAL A 182 13.13 31.50 -17.01
CA VAL A 182 13.55 30.57 -15.96
C VAL A 182 13.74 29.18 -16.56
N ILE A 183 14.87 28.54 -16.24
CA ILE A 183 15.21 27.19 -16.66
C ILE A 183 14.96 26.23 -15.49
N TYR A 184 14.15 25.21 -15.72
CA TYR A 184 13.71 24.28 -14.67
C TYR A 184 13.53 22.85 -15.21
N SER A 185 13.53 21.88 -14.30
CA SER A 185 13.07 20.52 -14.60
C SER A 185 11.74 20.26 -13.91
N ASP A 186 10.81 19.65 -14.67
CA ASP A 186 9.47 19.29 -14.18
C ASP A 186 9.33 17.76 -14.12
N PRO A 187 9.22 17.18 -12.93
CA PRO A 187 9.13 15.73 -12.77
C PRO A 187 7.84 15.11 -13.31
N ALA A 188 6.77 15.89 -13.47
CA ALA A 188 5.50 15.39 -13.99
C ALA A 188 5.47 15.23 -15.52
N ILE A 189 6.42 15.83 -16.24
CA ILE A 189 6.43 15.90 -17.70
C ILE A 189 7.46 14.90 -18.24
N PRO A 190 7.07 13.92 -19.08
CA PRO A 190 8.03 13.11 -19.81
C PRO A 190 9.00 14.01 -20.58
N ASN A 191 10.30 13.76 -20.47
CA ASN A 191 11.35 14.64 -21.03
C ASN A 191 11.34 16.07 -20.48
N GLY A 192 10.90 16.27 -19.25
CA GLY A 192 10.78 17.55 -18.55
C GLY A 192 12.11 18.15 -18.08
N ALA A 193 13.25 17.78 -18.66
CA ALA A 193 14.56 18.33 -18.33
C ALA A 193 14.78 19.71 -18.96
N TYR A 194 15.30 20.65 -18.19
CA TYR A 194 15.72 21.98 -18.68
C TYR A 194 14.66 22.71 -19.52
N LEU A 195 13.40 22.57 -19.12
CA LEU A 195 12.31 23.34 -19.67
C LEU A 195 12.52 24.84 -19.41
N ARG A 196 11.89 25.65 -20.22
CA ARG A 196 11.97 27.11 -20.14
C ARG A 196 10.59 27.71 -20.01
N MET A 197 10.45 28.73 -19.16
CA MET A 197 9.25 29.56 -19.13
C MET A 197 9.61 31.03 -18.92
N PRO A 198 8.87 31.98 -19.50
CA PRO A 198 9.07 33.40 -19.21
C PRO A 198 9.08 33.67 -17.71
N ARG A 199 10.02 34.51 -17.24
CA ARG A 199 10.12 34.87 -15.82
C ARG A 199 8.81 35.44 -15.27
N ALA A 200 8.11 36.24 -16.05
CA ALA A 200 6.81 36.78 -15.65
C ALA A 200 5.79 35.68 -15.34
N ARG A 201 5.75 34.61 -16.15
CA ARG A 201 4.90 33.46 -15.94
C ARG A 201 5.33 32.68 -14.67
N PHE A 202 6.61 32.47 -14.49
CA PHE A 202 7.13 31.82 -13.27
C PHE A 202 6.70 32.59 -12.01
N LEU A 203 6.86 33.91 -12.00
CA LEU A 203 6.50 34.78 -10.89
C LEU A 203 4.98 34.84 -10.64
N SER A 204 4.14 34.54 -11.65
CA SER A 204 2.68 34.44 -11.46
C SER A 204 2.25 33.08 -10.88
N LEU A 205 3.00 31.99 -11.12
CA LEU A 205 2.71 30.65 -10.62
C LEU A 205 3.29 30.37 -9.25
N TRP A 206 4.34 31.10 -8.83
CA TRP A 206 5.10 30.79 -7.61
C TRP A 206 4.40 31.19 -6.31
N PRO A 207 3.71 32.35 -6.18
CA PRO A 207 3.04 32.74 -4.95
C PRO A 207 1.76 31.92 -4.72
N LEU A 208 1.61 31.37 -3.49
CA LEU A 208 0.50 30.51 -3.08
C LEU A 208 -0.43 31.26 -2.11
N PRO A 209 -1.76 31.22 -2.28
CA PRO A 209 -2.73 32.03 -1.56
C PRO A 209 -3.13 31.41 -0.20
N TYR A 210 -2.17 31.14 0.68
CA TYR A 210 -2.46 30.54 2.00
C TYR A 210 -2.95 31.57 3.05
N ARG A 211 -2.86 32.87 2.77
CA ARG A 211 -3.24 33.96 3.68
C ARG A 211 -4.03 35.02 2.93
N VAL A 212 -4.87 35.73 3.66
CA VAL A 212 -5.76 36.76 3.06
C VAL A 212 -4.96 38.01 2.57
N ASP A 213 -3.95 38.43 3.32
CA ASP A 213 -3.25 39.69 3.07
C ASP A 213 -1.82 39.49 2.52
N SER A 214 -1.44 38.29 2.19
CA SER A 214 -0.10 37.99 1.72
C SER A 214 -0.05 36.64 0.96
N TRP A 215 0.96 36.53 0.14
CA TRP A 215 1.28 35.30 -0.57
C TRP A 215 2.36 34.53 0.18
N THR A 216 2.23 33.21 0.23
CA THR A 216 3.29 32.32 0.67
C THR A 216 4.11 31.88 -0.53
N VAL A 217 5.43 32.02 -0.45
CA VAL A 217 6.36 31.60 -1.50
C VAL A 217 7.25 30.50 -0.92
N ILE A 218 7.18 29.32 -1.52
CA ILE A 218 7.91 28.13 -1.03
C ILE A 218 9.14 27.90 -1.89
N ARG A 219 10.31 27.86 -1.22
CA ARG A 219 11.59 27.59 -1.84
C ARG A 219 12.46 26.77 -0.88
N MET A 220 12.94 25.61 -1.34
CA MET A 220 13.91 24.79 -0.64
C MET A 220 15.24 24.85 -1.38
N ARG A 221 16.25 25.50 -0.79
CA ARG A 221 17.62 25.53 -1.33
C ARG A 221 18.23 24.16 -1.25
N LEU A 222 19.09 23.83 -2.20
CA LEU A 222 19.80 22.55 -2.21
C LEU A 222 21.31 22.79 -2.04
N ALA A 223 21.65 23.59 -1.00
CA ALA A 223 23.03 23.86 -0.63
C ALA A 223 23.64 22.70 0.20
N GLY A 224 24.95 22.59 0.23
CA GLY A 224 25.65 21.53 0.96
C GLY A 224 25.96 20.30 0.11
N VAL A 225 26.52 19.27 0.74
CA VAL A 225 26.91 18.01 0.09
C VAL A 225 26.01 16.91 0.64
N PRO A 226 25.08 16.39 -0.18
CA PRO A 226 24.18 15.34 0.29
C PRO A 226 24.90 14.01 0.49
N SER A 227 24.38 13.23 1.45
CA SER A 227 24.78 11.84 1.67
C SER A 227 23.54 11.00 1.94
N ALA A 228 23.45 9.84 1.27
CA ALA A 228 22.40 8.88 1.60
C ALA A 228 22.69 8.27 2.98
N PRO A 229 21.70 8.17 3.87
CA PRO A 229 21.81 7.36 5.07
C PRO A 229 22.11 5.90 4.68
N LYS A 230 22.83 5.17 5.52
CA LYS A 230 22.97 3.72 5.31
C LYS A 230 21.60 3.09 5.32
N GLU A 231 21.23 2.44 4.24
CA GLU A 231 19.98 1.68 4.18
C GLU A 231 19.99 0.61 5.26
N THR A 232 19.04 0.66 6.16
CA THR A 232 18.63 -0.50 6.95
C THR A 232 17.68 -1.31 6.06
N SER A 233 18.23 -2.21 5.26
CA SER A 233 17.44 -3.14 4.45
C SER A 233 16.68 -4.10 5.38
N GLY A 234 15.52 -3.68 5.86
CA GLY A 234 14.50 -4.57 6.39
C GLY A 234 13.82 -5.24 5.20
N GLY A 235 13.77 -6.57 5.16
CA GLY A 235 12.99 -7.28 4.15
C GLY A 235 11.51 -6.85 4.25
N GLY A 236 10.85 -6.71 3.10
CA GLY A 236 9.46 -6.28 3.01
C GLY A 236 9.27 -5.05 2.11
N PHE A 237 8.03 -4.58 2.00
CA PHE A 237 7.71 -3.40 1.20
C PHE A 237 8.14 -2.10 1.88
N THR A 238 8.53 -1.12 1.08
CA THR A 238 8.93 0.21 1.54
C THR A 238 7.72 1.08 1.91
N ALA A 239 7.94 2.14 2.68
CA ALA A 239 6.90 3.13 2.97
C ALA A 239 6.32 3.76 1.69
N ALA A 240 7.16 3.98 0.69
CA ALA A 240 6.75 4.51 -0.61
C ALA A 240 5.82 3.55 -1.35
N GLU A 241 6.14 2.24 -1.37
CA GLU A 241 5.28 1.23 -1.98
C GLU A 241 3.90 1.17 -1.31
N TYR A 242 3.84 1.26 0.02
CA TYR A 242 2.57 1.38 0.74
C TYR A 242 1.82 2.67 0.38
N ALA A 243 2.49 3.81 0.32
CA ALA A 243 1.86 5.08 -0.07
C ALA A 243 1.29 5.02 -1.50
N GLN A 244 2.04 4.45 -2.45
CA GLN A 244 1.58 4.23 -3.83
C GLN A 244 0.40 3.25 -3.90
N HIS A 245 0.44 2.18 -3.10
CA HIS A 245 -0.69 1.25 -3.01
C HIS A 245 -1.95 1.96 -2.48
N VAL A 246 -1.85 2.70 -1.36
CA VAL A 246 -2.98 3.46 -0.80
C VAL A 246 -3.49 4.52 -1.79
N LEU A 247 -2.59 5.21 -2.49
CA LEU A 247 -2.97 6.16 -3.55
C LEU A 247 -3.80 5.49 -4.64
N SER A 248 -3.46 4.26 -5.04
CA SER A 248 -4.21 3.49 -6.04
C SER A 248 -5.62 3.11 -5.58
N LEU A 249 -5.87 3.08 -4.26
CA LEU A 249 -7.19 2.79 -3.68
C LEU A 249 -8.12 4.02 -3.65
N ARG A 250 -7.62 5.24 -3.88
CA ARG A 250 -8.43 6.48 -3.78
C ARG A 250 -9.79 6.42 -4.48
N PRO A 251 -9.95 5.84 -5.70
CA PRO A 251 -11.26 5.76 -6.35
C PRO A 251 -12.28 4.89 -5.61
N MET A 252 -11.81 4.04 -4.70
CA MET A 252 -12.63 3.13 -3.90
C MET A 252 -12.85 3.65 -2.48
N LEU A 253 -12.04 4.62 -2.04
CA LEU A 253 -12.14 5.19 -0.69
C LEU A 253 -13.28 6.20 -0.60
N ARG A 254 -13.92 6.24 0.57
CA ARG A 254 -14.92 7.24 0.97
C ARG A 254 -14.46 7.98 2.22
N PRO A 255 -15.05 9.14 2.55
CA PRO A 255 -14.65 9.92 3.73
C PRO A 255 -14.73 9.15 5.06
N GLU A 256 -15.65 8.19 5.16
CA GLU A 256 -15.81 7.35 6.35
C GLU A 256 -14.74 6.27 6.50
N HIS A 257 -13.96 5.98 5.45
CA HIS A 257 -12.93 4.95 5.53
C HIS A 257 -11.71 5.41 6.32
N THR A 258 -11.28 4.58 7.22
CA THR A 258 -9.96 4.69 7.87
C THR A 258 -8.99 3.73 7.19
N VAL A 259 -7.82 4.25 6.84
CA VAL A 259 -6.72 3.47 6.26
C VAL A 259 -5.61 3.32 7.29
N VAL A 260 -5.09 2.12 7.43
CA VAL A 260 -3.95 1.79 8.32
C VAL A 260 -2.98 0.91 7.54
N VAL A 261 -1.70 1.25 7.54
CA VAL A 261 -0.65 0.36 7.01
C VAL A 261 -0.24 -0.60 8.12
N GLU A 262 -0.49 -1.89 7.89
CA GLU A 262 -0.15 -2.97 8.80
C GLU A 262 0.61 -4.07 8.05
N PRO A 263 1.94 -3.96 7.95
CA PRO A 263 2.75 -4.83 7.08
C PRO A 263 2.47 -6.33 7.28
N PRO A 264 2.34 -7.12 6.19
CA PRO A 264 2.46 -6.74 4.77
C PRO A 264 1.15 -6.23 4.13
N PHE A 265 0.17 -5.82 4.92
CA PHE A 265 -1.17 -5.42 4.48
C PHE A 265 -1.41 -3.91 4.59
N VAL A 266 -2.38 -3.44 3.80
CA VAL A 266 -3.10 -2.18 4.03
C VAL A 266 -4.50 -2.52 4.50
N VAL A 267 -4.89 -2.03 5.67
CA VAL A 267 -6.22 -2.24 6.26
C VAL A 267 -7.10 -1.02 5.98
N VAL A 268 -8.28 -1.24 5.43
CA VAL A 268 -9.28 -0.21 5.16
C VAL A 268 -10.58 -0.61 5.84
N GLY A 269 -11.15 0.24 6.67
CA GLY A 269 -12.39 -0.08 7.37
C GLY A 269 -13.36 1.10 7.45
N ASP A 270 -14.66 0.78 7.57
CA ASP A 270 -15.78 1.73 7.69
C ASP A 270 -16.38 1.80 9.11
N GLU A 271 -15.71 1.19 10.10
CA GLU A 271 -15.99 1.41 11.53
C GLU A 271 -15.36 2.74 12.00
N ALA A 272 -15.65 3.15 13.24
CA ALA A 272 -14.96 4.29 13.86
C ALA A 272 -13.43 4.12 13.79
N PRO A 273 -12.66 5.20 13.54
CA PRO A 273 -11.22 5.13 13.29
C PRO A 273 -10.42 4.32 14.33
N ASP A 274 -10.75 4.47 15.61
CA ASP A 274 -10.05 3.74 16.67
C ASP A 274 -10.33 2.24 16.63
N ARG A 275 -11.55 1.84 16.22
CA ARG A 275 -11.90 0.42 16.06
C ARG A 275 -11.16 -0.21 14.88
N VAL A 276 -11.01 0.52 13.77
CA VAL A 276 -10.21 0.03 12.63
C VAL A 276 -8.75 -0.15 13.05
N ARG A 277 -8.16 0.82 13.75
CA ARG A 277 -6.77 0.71 14.28
C ARG A 277 -6.62 -0.45 15.25
N GLU A 278 -7.57 -0.62 16.16
CA GLU A 278 -7.58 -1.73 17.10
C GLU A 278 -7.59 -3.08 16.38
N ARG A 279 -8.47 -3.26 15.38
CA ARG A 279 -8.53 -4.51 14.59
C ARG A 279 -7.26 -4.75 13.78
N ALA A 280 -6.70 -3.71 13.18
CA ALA A 280 -5.42 -3.80 12.49
C ALA A 280 -4.32 -4.33 13.41
N ALA A 281 -4.24 -3.81 14.64
CA ALA A 281 -3.23 -4.21 15.61
C ALA A 281 -3.53 -5.58 16.26
N THR A 282 -4.75 -5.79 16.75
CA THR A 282 -5.08 -6.96 17.57
C THR A 282 -5.48 -8.20 16.78
N THR A 283 -5.84 -8.04 15.49
CA THR A 283 -6.20 -9.17 14.64
C THR A 283 -5.18 -9.35 13.51
N VAL A 284 -4.95 -8.31 12.68
CA VAL A 284 -4.08 -8.46 11.51
C VAL A 284 -2.62 -8.62 11.92
N ARG A 285 -2.05 -7.64 12.64
CA ARG A 285 -0.65 -7.70 13.12
C ARG A 285 -0.40 -8.95 13.95
N TRP A 286 -1.27 -9.20 14.92
CA TRP A 286 -1.16 -10.36 15.78
C TRP A 286 -1.14 -11.68 14.96
N ALA A 287 -2.06 -11.86 14.01
CA ALA A 287 -2.09 -13.06 13.17
C ALA A 287 -0.81 -13.18 12.32
N VAL A 288 -0.37 -12.08 11.68
CA VAL A 288 0.85 -12.05 10.88
C VAL A 288 2.08 -12.45 11.72
N GLU A 289 2.26 -11.83 12.89
CA GLU A 289 3.39 -12.12 13.78
C GLU A 289 3.41 -13.60 14.19
N LYS A 290 2.25 -14.15 14.57
CA LYS A 290 2.15 -15.54 14.99
C LYS A 290 2.35 -16.53 13.84
N LEU A 291 1.74 -16.26 12.70
CA LEU A 291 1.88 -17.10 11.49
C LEU A 291 3.31 -17.09 10.96
N LYS A 292 4.00 -15.95 10.98
CA LYS A 292 5.42 -15.85 10.60
C LYS A 292 6.32 -16.55 11.60
N ARG A 293 6.02 -16.49 12.90
CA ARG A 293 6.77 -17.20 13.93
C ARG A 293 6.71 -18.72 13.74
N ASP A 294 5.53 -19.24 13.41
CA ASP A 294 5.26 -20.68 13.48
C ASP A 294 5.36 -21.39 12.12
N PHE A 295 5.00 -20.71 11.03
CA PHE A 295 4.80 -21.35 9.73
C PHE A 295 5.54 -20.70 8.57
N PHE A 296 5.57 -19.37 8.46
CA PHE A 296 5.95 -18.68 7.25
C PHE A 296 7.22 -17.82 7.39
N THR A 297 8.09 -17.91 6.39
CA THR A 297 9.35 -17.15 6.38
C THR A 297 9.31 -15.97 5.41
N LYS A 298 8.37 -15.98 4.46
CA LYS A 298 8.22 -14.96 3.43
C LYS A 298 6.90 -14.25 3.58
N ASP A 299 6.90 -12.94 3.40
CA ASP A 299 5.68 -12.16 3.22
C ASP A 299 5.06 -12.44 1.84
N PRO A 300 3.78 -12.15 1.62
CA PRO A 300 3.18 -12.15 0.30
C PRO A 300 3.97 -11.30 -0.69
N ASP A 301 4.06 -11.72 -1.95
CA ASP A 301 4.86 -11.06 -2.99
C ASP A 301 4.31 -9.68 -3.41
N LYS A 302 3.12 -9.31 -2.96
CA LYS A 302 2.45 -8.04 -3.26
C LYS A 302 1.73 -7.53 -2.02
N ILE A 303 1.60 -6.21 -1.91
CA ILE A 303 0.76 -5.60 -0.89
C ILE A 303 -0.70 -5.97 -1.18
N LEU A 304 -1.39 -6.48 -0.17
CA LEU A 304 -2.82 -6.78 -0.23
C LEU A 304 -3.60 -5.81 0.66
N THR A 305 -4.86 -5.55 0.26
CA THR A 305 -5.77 -4.73 1.04
C THR A 305 -6.74 -5.60 1.83
N VAL A 306 -6.83 -5.35 3.14
CA VAL A 306 -7.82 -5.97 4.03
C VAL A 306 -8.98 -4.98 4.21
N TRP A 307 -10.12 -5.26 3.58
CA TRP A 307 -11.34 -4.45 3.71
C TRP A 307 -12.18 -4.96 4.86
N LEU A 308 -12.41 -4.11 5.87
CA LEU A 308 -13.17 -4.41 7.08
C LEU A 308 -14.49 -3.66 7.06
N PHE A 309 -15.56 -4.31 6.61
CA PHE A 309 -16.89 -3.72 6.57
C PHE A 309 -17.62 -3.97 7.89
N ARG A 310 -18.13 -2.91 8.51
CA ARG A 310 -18.80 -2.93 9.82
C ARG A 310 -20.06 -3.80 9.87
N GLY A 311 -20.62 -4.18 8.71
CA GLY A 311 -21.82 -4.99 8.65
C GLY A 311 -22.18 -5.46 7.25
N ARG A 312 -23.23 -6.30 7.18
CA ARG A 312 -23.68 -6.93 5.96
C ARG A 312 -23.99 -5.94 4.82
N ALA A 313 -24.64 -4.80 5.14
CA ALA A 313 -25.06 -3.85 4.12
C ALA A 313 -23.86 -3.23 3.38
N SER A 314 -22.85 -2.72 4.10
CA SER A 314 -21.66 -2.16 3.48
C SER A 314 -20.83 -3.25 2.78
N TYR A 315 -20.72 -4.44 3.38
CA TYR A 315 -20.03 -5.58 2.77
C TYR A 315 -20.65 -5.97 1.40
N ASP A 316 -21.96 -6.11 1.32
CA ASP A 316 -22.65 -6.48 0.07
C ASP A 316 -22.55 -5.35 -0.98
N GLU A 317 -22.74 -4.08 -0.58
CA GLU A 317 -22.64 -2.92 -1.46
C GLU A 317 -21.24 -2.82 -2.11
N TYR A 318 -20.19 -2.89 -1.29
CA TYR A 318 -18.81 -2.75 -1.77
C TYR A 318 -18.38 -3.97 -2.59
N SER A 319 -18.79 -5.18 -2.19
CA SER A 319 -18.50 -6.40 -2.96
C SER A 319 -19.10 -6.30 -4.36
N ALA A 320 -20.37 -5.90 -4.47
CA ALA A 320 -21.03 -5.74 -5.76
C ALA A 320 -20.38 -4.64 -6.62
N ARG A 321 -19.97 -3.52 -6.00
CA ARG A 321 -19.45 -2.37 -6.71
C ARG A 321 -18.02 -2.53 -7.20
N TYR A 322 -17.14 -3.10 -6.38
CA TYR A 322 -15.69 -3.09 -6.62
C TYR A 322 -15.08 -4.47 -6.87
N PHE A 323 -15.77 -5.55 -6.47
CA PHE A 323 -15.24 -6.91 -6.56
C PHE A 323 -16.08 -7.84 -7.46
N LYS A 324 -16.90 -7.26 -8.35
CA LYS A 324 -17.63 -7.92 -9.44
C LYS A 324 -18.65 -8.97 -9.02
N GLY A 325 -19.37 -8.78 -7.94
CA GLY A 325 -20.52 -9.59 -7.65
C GLY A 325 -20.98 -9.62 -6.21
N ALA A 326 -22.17 -10.21 -5.98
CA ALA A 326 -22.61 -10.49 -4.64
C ALA A 326 -21.66 -11.53 -3.99
N PRO A 327 -21.27 -11.33 -2.73
CA PRO A 327 -20.39 -12.28 -2.06
C PRO A 327 -21.06 -13.63 -1.89
N SER A 328 -20.32 -14.71 -2.16
CA SER A 328 -20.79 -16.08 -1.99
C SER A 328 -20.97 -16.51 -0.54
N THR A 329 -20.38 -15.77 0.40
CA THR A 329 -20.39 -16.04 1.84
C THR A 329 -20.76 -14.79 2.63
N PRO A 330 -21.48 -14.92 3.76
CA PRO A 330 -21.81 -13.77 4.60
C PRO A 330 -20.64 -13.27 5.48
N TYR A 331 -19.52 -13.97 5.49
CA TYR A 331 -18.40 -13.76 6.42
C TYR A 331 -17.27 -12.91 5.83
N GLY A 332 -16.73 -13.36 4.72
CA GLY A 332 -15.60 -12.76 4.01
C GLY A 332 -15.01 -13.71 2.99
N TYR A 333 -14.09 -13.21 2.17
CA TYR A 333 -13.40 -13.99 1.17
C TYR A 333 -12.09 -13.32 0.75
N TYR A 334 -11.15 -14.11 0.27
CA TYR A 334 -9.97 -13.65 -0.44
C TYR A 334 -10.22 -13.59 -1.95
N THR A 335 -9.78 -12.52 -2.60
CA THR A 335 -9.83 -12.35 -4.06
C THR A 335 -8.42 -12.02 -4.59
N PRO A 336 -7.70 -13.02 -5.14
CA PRO A 336 -6.37 -12.83 -5.69
C PRO A 336 -6.34 -11.82 -6.84
N GLU A 337 -7.37 -11.80 -7.69
CA GLU A 337 -7.50 -10.85 -8.81
C GLU A 337 -7.43 -9.40 -8.35
N HIS A 338 -8.09 -9.07 -7.24
CA HIS A 338 -8.13 -7.73 -6.66
C HIS A 338 -7.07 -7.53 -5.56
N ARG A 339 -6.32 -8.56 -5.23
CA ARG A 339 -5.35 -8.56 -4.11
C ARG A 339 -5.99 -8.06 -2.81
N ALA A 340 -7.16 -8.60 -2.49
CA ALA A 340 -7.98 -8.11 -1.39
C ALA A 340 -8.58 -9.26 -0.55
N LEU A 341 -8.58 -9.04 0.76
CA LEU A 341 -9.38 -9.76 1.73
C LEU A 341 -10.60 -8.88 2.06
N VAL A 342 -11.79 -9.37 1.77
CA VAL A 342 -13.04 -8.58 1.86
C VAL A 342 -13.90 -9.17 2.97
N MET A 343 -14.07 -8.44 4.08
CA MET A 343 -14.57 -9.01 5.34
C MET A 343 -15.82 -8.29 5.85
N ASN A 344 -16.86 -9.05 6.21
CA ASN A 344 -17.93 -8.60 7.08
C ASN A 344 -17.52 -8.78 8.55
N ILE A 345 -16.92 -7.75 9.14
CA ILE A 345 -16.32 -7.89 10.48
C ILE A 345 -17.35 -8.02 11.61
N ALA A 346 -18.63 -7.74 11.34
CA ALA A 346 -19.71 -7.99 12.31
C ALA A 346 -19.86 -9.47 12.68
N THR A 347 -19.42 -10.38 11.82
CA THR A 347 -19.44 -11.83 12.09
C THR A 347 -18.29 -12.33 12.94
N GLY A 348 -17.33 -11.45 13.30
CA GLY A 348 -16.15 -11.76 14.10
C GLY A 348 -14.85 -11.76 13.30
N GLY A 349 -13.72 -11.81 14.01
CA GLY A 349 -12.38 -11.76 13.41
C GLY A 349 -11.84 -13.10 12.90
N GLY A 350 -12.51 -14.22 13.18
CA GLY A 350 -11.99 -15.55 12.89
C GLY A 350 -11.82 -15.82 11.39
N THR A 351 -12.80 -15.44 10.57
CA THR A 351 -12.71 -15.55 9.12
C THR A 351 -11.55 -14.70 8.58
N LEU A 352 -11.28 -13.53 9.16
CA LEU A 352 -10.14 -12.71 8.74
C LEU A 352 -8.80 -13.45 8.95
N VAL A 353 -8.61 -14.12 10.07
CA VAL A 353 -7.39 -14.92 10.32
C VAL A 353 -7.28 -16.08 9.33
N HIS A 354 -8.41 -16.74 9.00
CA HIS A 354 -8.47 -17.75 7.95
C HIS A 354 -7.95 -17.20 6.61
N GLU A 355 -8.52 -16.07 6.16
CA GLU A 355 -8.17 -15.47 4.87
C GLU A 355 -6.72 -14.92 4.83
N ILE A 356 -6.15 -14.50 5.96
CA ILE A 356 -4.74 -14.10 6.05
C ILE A 356 -3.79 -15.28 5.77
N VAL A 357 -4.17 -16.51 6.11
CA VAL A 357 -3.33 -17.69 5.85
C VAL A 357 -3.06 -17.89 4.35
N HIS A 358 -4.04 -17.65 3.48
CA HIS A 358 -3.95 -17.98 2.05
C HIS A 358 -2.82 -17.23 1.31
N PRO A 359 -2.67 -15.89 1.38
CA PRO A 359 -1.57 -15.21 0.71
C PRO A 359 -0.19 -15.61 1.26
N PHE A 360 -0.08 -15.95 2.54
CA PHE A 360 1.15 -16.49 3.08
C PHE A 360 1.43 -17.91 2.56
N MET A 361 0.38 -18.77 2.45
CA MET A 361 0.51 -20.09 1.83
C MET A 361 0.98 -19.97 0.39
N GLU A 362 0.39 -19.08 -0.40
CA GLU A 362 0.76 -18.86 -1.80
C GLU A 362 2.25 -18.49 -1.93
N ALA A 363 2.75 -17.58 -1.08
CA ALA A 363 4.13 -17.11 -1.11
C ALA A 363 5.15 -18.15 -0.60
N ASN A 364 4.77 -19.02 0.35
CA ASN A 364 5.69 -19.96 0.99
C ASN A 364 5.57 -21.38 0.45
N VAL A 365 4.38 -21.79 0.04
CA VAL A 365 4.07 -23.17 -0.38
C VAL A 365 3.23 -23.16 -1.66
N PRO A 366 3.74 -22.61 -2.78
CA PRO A 366 3.00 -22.60 -4.03
C PRO A 366 2.61 -24.03 -4.43
N GLY A 367 1.35 -24.20 -4.85
CA GLY A 367 0.79 -25.52 -5.17
C GLY A 367 0.43 -26.37 -3.94
N CYS A 368 0.28 -25.74 -2.77
CA CYS A 368 -0.21 -26.41 -1.56
C CYS A 368 -1.53 -27.14 -1.83
N PRO A 369 -1.69 -28.41 -1.40
CA PRO A 369 -2.95 -29.12 -1.57
C PRO A 369 -4.08 -28.46 -0.76
N SER A 370 -5.29 -28.46 -1.32
CA SER A 370 -6.44 -27.74 -0.75
C SER A 370 -6.74 -28.14 0.70
N TRP A 371 -6.59 -29.42 1.05
CA TRP A 371 -6.83 -29.87 2.41
C TRP A 371 -5.91 -29.20 3.44
N LEU A 372 -4.64 -28.94 3.09
CA LEU A 372 -3.68 -28.32 3.99
C LEU A 372 -3.86 -26.80 4.03
N ASN A 373 -4.10 -26.17 2.87
CA ASN A 373 -4.38 -24.76 2.77
C ASN A 373 -5.64 -24.38 3.58
N GLU A 374 -6.74 -25.06 3.30
CA GLU A 374 -8.03 -24.82 3.97
C GLU A 374 -8.04 -25.36 5.41
N GLY A 375 -7.34 -26.46 5.63
CA GLY A 375 -7.19 -27.02 6.98
C GLY A 375 -6.50 -26.05 7.93
N LEU A 376 -5.42 -25.39 7.49
CA LEU A 376 -4.69 -24.41 8.30
C LEU A 376 -5.52 -23.13 8.48
N GLY A 377 -6.11 -22.58 7.40
CA GLY A 377 -7.02 -21.44 7.49
C GLY A 377 -8.16 -21.71 8.47
N SER A 378 -8.85 -22.86 8.30
CA SER A 378 -9.97 -23.26 9.16
C SER A 378 -9.54 -23.52 10.59
N LEU A 379 -8.32 -24.01 10.86
CA LEU A 379 -7.80 -24.21 12.22
C LEU A 379 -7.82 -22.90 12.98
N PHE A 380 -7.44 -21.81 12.32
CA PHE A 380 -7.32 -20.49 12.95
C PHE A 380 -8.58 -19.62 12.85
N GLU A 381 -9.73 -20.15 12.35
CA GLU A 381 -11.04 -19.49 12.50
C GLU A 381 -11.42 -19.21 13.97
N GLN A 382 -10.93 -20.02 14.90
CA GLN A 382 -11.06 -19.83 16.34
C GLN A 382 -9.67 -19.80 16.97
N ALA A 383 -8.87 -18.79 16.54
CA ALA A 383 -7.50 -18.65 16.97
C ALA A 383 -7.37 -18.20 18.44
N ALA A 384 -6.30 -18.63 19.06
CA ALA A 384 -5.84 -18.18 20.38
C ALA A 384 -4.30 -18.23 20.44
N GLU A 385 -3.75 -17.87 21.58
CA GLU A 385 -2.33 -17.97 21.85
C GLU A 385 -2.07 -18.94 22.99
N ARG A 386 -1.04 -19.78 22.82
CA ARG A 386 -0.50 -20.63 23.90
C ARG A 386 1.03 -20.58 23.83
N GLU A 387 1.68 -20.11 24.89
CA GLU A 387 3.15 -20.00 24.99
C GLU A 387 3.79 -19.20 23.82
N GLY A 388 3.09 -18.18 23.37
CA GLY A 388 3.53 -17.35 22.25
C GLY A 388 3.18 -17.90 20.86
N HIS A 389 2.75 -19.14 20.73
CA HIS A 389 2.36 -19.79 19.47
C HIS A 389 0.88 -19.57 19.14
N ILE A 390 0.54 -19.49 17.85
CA ILE A 390 -0.85 -19.50 17.42
C ILE A 390 -1.42 -20.91 17.54
N ILE A 391 -2.60 -21.02 18.14
CA ILE A 391 -3.35 -22.26 18.24
C ILE A 391 -4.78 -22.08 17.76
N GLY A 392 -5.37 -23.15 17.21
CA GLY A 392 -6.81 -23.25 16.96
C GLY A 392 -7.51 -23.91 18.14
N ARG A 393 -8.70 -23.38 18.51
CA ARG A 393 -9.62 -24.02 19.47
C ARG A 393 -10.67 -24.80 18.71
N THR A 394 -11.50 -25.59 19.41
CA THR A 394 -12.71 -26.18 18.82
C THR A 394 -13.63 -25.08 18.27
N ASN A 395 -14.38 -25.36 17.22
CA ASN A 395 -15.28 -24.38 16.61
C ASN A 395 -16.58 -25.03 16.12
N TRP A 396 -17.45 -24.23 15.55
CA TRP A 396 -18.78 -24.59 15.04
C TRP A 396 -18.78 -25.73 14.00
N ARG A 397 -17.66 -26.01 13.33
CA ARG A 397 -17.53 -27.14 12.35
C ARG A 397 -17.55 -28.51 13.04
N LEU A 398 -17.35 -28.57 14.37
CA LEU A 398 -17.28 -29.83 15.11
C LEU A 398 -18.56 -30.67 15.02
N ALA A 399 -19.71 -30.05 15.22
CA ALA A 399 -20.99 -30.73 15.23
C ALA A 399 -21.29 -31.44 13.90
N GLY A 400 -20.98 -30.78 12.76
CA GLY A 400 -21.11 -31.37 11.42
C GLY A 400 -20.20 -32.57 11.24
N LEU A 401 -18.92 -32.44 11.64
CA LEU A 401 -17.96 -33.54 11.53
C LEU A 401 -18.34 -34.73 12.41
N GLN A 402 -18.78 -34.52 13.65
CA GLN A 402 -19.23 -35.57 14.53
C GLN A 402 -20.46 -36.32 13.95
N THR A 403 -21.37 -35.60 13.30
CA THR A 403 -22.52 -36.20 12.60
C THR A 403 -22.06 -37.05 11.43
N ALA A 404 -21.12 -36.56 10.62
CA ALA A 404 -20.55 -37.30 9.50
C ALA A 404 -19.79 -38.55 9.97
N LEU A 405 -19.03 -38.46 11.08
CA LEU A 405 -18.34 -39.63 11.68
C LEU A 405 -19.34 -40.72 12.12
N ARG A 406 -20.42 -40.34 12.85
CA ARG A 406 -21.42 -41.29 13.33
C ARG A 406 -22.17 -42.00 12.16
N SER A 407 -22.30 -41.32 11.02
CA SER A 407 -22.95 -41.84 9.82
C SER A 407 -22.00 -42.54 8.83
N GLY A 408 -20.70 -42.63 9.15
CA GLY A 408 -19.69 -43.26 8.30
C GLY A 408 -19.43 -42.52 6.96
N ARG A 409 -19.74 -41.22 6.89
CA ARG A 409 -19.60 -40.44 5.65
C ARG A 409 -18.26 -39.69 5.51
N VAL A 410 -17.40 -39.78 6.53
CA VAL A 410 -16.08 -39.10 6.50
C VAL A 410 -15.14 -39.89 5.59
N PRO A 411 -14.54 -39.28 4.54
CA PRO A 411 -13.59 -39.94 3.66
C PRO A 411 -12.34 -40.43 4.41
N SER A 412 -11.65 -41.44 3.86
CA SER A 412 -10.34 -41.81 4.42
C SER A 412 -9.34 -40.66 4.29
N PHE A 413 -8.34 -40.60 5.18
CA PHE A 413 -7.28 -39.61 5.05
C PHE A 413 -6.55 -39.68 3.71
N LYS A 414 -6.41 -40.90 3.14
CA LYS A 414 -5.83 -41.06 1.81
C LYS A 414 -6.68 -40.38 0.72
N GLN A 415 -8.01 -40.46 0.83
CA GLN A 415 -8.92 -39.75 -0.08
C GLN A 415 -8.87 -38.25 0.15
N LEU A 416 -9.02 -37.77 1.39
CA LEU A 416 -9.01 -36.34 1.69
C LEU A 416 -7.70 -35.67 1.21
N LEU A 417 -6.54 -36.25 1.57
CA LEU A 417 -5.24 -35.65 1.24
C LEU A 417 -4.91 -35.75 -0.25
N GLY A 418 -5.45 -36.76 -0.94
CA GLY A 418 -5.29 -36.95 -2.39
C GLY A 418 -6.38 -36.29 -3.24
N THR A 419 -7.32 -35.59 -2.63
CA THR A 419 -8.41 -34.90 -3.35
C THR A 419 -7.88 -33.77 -4.22
N THR A 420 -8.43 -33.63 -5.44
CA THR A 420 -8.21 -32.47 -6.30
C THR A 420 -8.87 -31.20 -5.70
N SER A 421 -8.50 -30.03 -6.17
CA SER A 421 -9.15 -28.79 -5.70
C SER A 421 -10.66 -28.82 -5.97
N SER A 422 -11.10 -29.21 -7.16
CA SER A 422 -12.55 -29.34 -7.46
C SER A 422 -13.23 -30.34 -6.53
N GLY A 423 -12.64 -31.53 -6.31
CA GLY A 423 -13.20 -32.49 -5.38
C GLY A 423 -13.29 -31.98 -3.95
N PHE A 424 -12.32 -31.18 -3.51
CA PHE A 424 -12.32 -30.61 -2.16
C PHE A 424 -13.44 -29.58 -1.97
N TYR A 425 -13.64 -28.67 -2.97
CA TYR A 425 -14.59 -27.57 -2.86
C TYR A 425 -16.01 -27.91 -3.32
N ASP A 426 -16.17 -28.86 -4.25
CA ASP A 426 -17.47 -29.15 -4.88
C ASP A 426 -18.15 -30.39 -4.27
N GLU A 427 -17.37 -31.37 -3.75
CA GLU A 427 -17.87 -32.62 -3.18
C GLU A 427 -17.86 -32.59 -1.64
N ASP A 428 -18.99 -32.34 -1.01
CA ASP A 428 -19.18 -32.25 0.45
C ASP A 428 -18.15 -31.30 1.14
N PRO A 429 -18.07 -30.04 0.73
CA PRO A 429 -17.05 -29.11 1.25
C PRO A 429 -17.13 -28.97 2.77
N GLY A 430 -18.31 -29.04 3.37
CA GLY A 430 -18.51 -28.94 4.81
C GLY A 430 -17.74 -30.01 5.59
N THR A 431 -17.78 -31.24 5.14
CA THR A 431 -17.06 -32.39 5.75
C THR A 431 -15.57 -32.29 5.47
N ASN A 432 -15.15 -31.93 4.22
CA ASN A 432 -13.74 -31.81 3.84
C ASN A 432 -13.02 -30.76 4.68
N TYR A 433 -13.59 -29.55 4.80
CA TYR A 433 -13.07 -28.49 5.66
C TYR A 433 -12.97 -28.91 7.13
N ALA A 434 -14.03 -29.53 7.65
CA ALA A 434 -14.06 -29.95 9.03
C ALA A 434 -13.05 -31.08 9.32
N GLN A 435 -12.93 -32.05 8.43
CA GLN A 435 -11.97 -33.14 8.58
C GLN A 435 -10.53 -32.64 8.50
N ALA A 436 -10.19 -31.80 7.52
CA ALA A 436 -8.86 -31.20 7.37
C ALA A 436 -8.50 -30.37 8.61
N ARG A 437 -9.41 -29.51 9.07
CA ARG A 437 -9.25 -28.72 10.27
C ARG A 437 -8.98 -29.57 11.53
N TYR A 438 -9.80 -30.58 11.77
CA TYR A 438 -9.68 -31.40 12.98
C TYR A 438 -8.54 -32.44 12.89
N LEU A 439 -8.01 -32.74 11.70
CA LEU A 439 -6.74 -33.44 11.56
C LEU A 439 -5.58 -32.54 12.04
N LEU A 440 -5.53 -31.28 11.59
CA LEU A 440 -4.49 -30.35 12.05
C LEU A 440 -4.65 -29.98 13.53
N TYR A 441 -5.90 -29.88 14.04
CA TYR A 441 -6.18 -29.71 15.46
C TYR A 441 -5.65 -30.89 16.27
N TYR A 442 -5.83 -32.14 15.83
CA TYR A 442 -5.24 -33.31 16.44
C TYR A 442 -3.71 -33.20 16.50
N LEU A 443 -3.07 -32.88 15.38
CA LEU A 443 -1.62 -32.68 15.34
C LEU A 443 -1.16 -31.59 16.31
N GLN A 444 -1.92 -30.51 16.43
CA GLN A 444 -1.64 -29.42 17.38
C GLN A 444 -1.68 -29.89 18.83
N GLU A 445 -2.78 -30.53 19.23
CA GLU A 445 -2.97 -30.96 20.63
C GLU A 445 -1.98 -32.07 21.07
N HIS A 446 -1.47 -32.85 20.09
CA HIS A 446 -0.42 -33.86 20.33
C HIS A 446 1.01 -33.31 20.13
N GLY A 447 1.19 -31.97 19.93
CA GLY A 447 2.50 -31.36 19.74
C GLY A 447 3.22 -31.71 18.44
N LEU A 448 2.48 -32.21 17.44
CA LEU A 448 3.00 -32.71 16.17
C LEU A 448 2.85 -31.73 14.99
N LEU A 449 2.06 -30.65 15.12
CA LEU A 449 1.72 -29.79 13.99
C LEU A 449 2.95 -29.10 13.37
N LEU A 450 3.79 -28.47 14.17
CA LEU A 450 4.98 -27.79 13.67
C LEU A 450 6.02 -28.77 13.13
N ARG A 451 6.11 -29.98 13.71
CA ARG A 451 6.93 -31.06 13.18
C ARG A 451 6.41 -31.54 11.83
N PHE A 452 5.10 -31.74 11.69
CA PHE A 452 4.47 -32.11 10.42
C PHE A 452 4.74 -31.04 9.36
N TRP A 453 4.53 -29.76 9.69
CA TRP A 453 4.80 -28.65 8.80
C TRP A 453 6.23 -28.66 8.27
N THR A 454 7.22 -28.75 9.17
CA THR A 454 8.63 -28.77 8.82
C THR A 454 9.01 -29.97 7.93
N GLU A 455 8.52 -31.17 8.25
CA GLU A 455 8.79 -32.38 7.45
C GLU A 455 8.07 -32.35 6.11
N TYR A 456 6.85 -31.80 6.04
CA TYR A 456 6.12 -31.62 4.80
C TYR A 456 6.86 -30.66 3.85
N LEU A 457 7.34 -29.52 4.32
CA LEU A 457 8.10 -28.58 3.51
C LEU A 457 9.34 -29.23 2.87
N LYS A 458 10.00 -30.13 3.58
CA LYS A 458 11.18 -30.88 3.07
C LYS A 458 10.76 -31.95 2.03
N ALA A 459 9.64 -32.61 2.25
CA ALA A 459 9.19 -33.75 1.47
C ALA A 459 8.26 -33.42 0.30
N ARG A 460 7.72 -32.21 0.22
CA ARG A 460 6.61 -31.85 -0.71
C ARG A 460 6.85 -32.15 -2.18
N ALA A 461 8.11 -32.18 -2.64
CA ALA A 461 8.44 -32.53 -4.02
C ALA A 461 8.19 -34.02 -4.31
N SER A 462 8.38 -34.91 -3.32
CA SER A 462 8.17 -36.36 -3.43
C SER A 462 6.86 -36.84 -2.81
N ASP A 463 6.27 -36.02 -1.92
CA ASP A 463 4.98 -36.28 -1.26
C ASP A 463 4.10 -35.03 -1.32
N PRO A 464 3.61 -34.66 -2.51
CA PRO A 464 2.83 -33.42 -2.69
C PRO A 464 1.50 -33.42 -1.92
N THR A 465 0.95 -34.56 -1.62
CA THR A 465 -0.28 -34.70 -0.82
C THR A 465 -0.03 -34.57 0.69
N GLY A 466 1.20 -34.83 1.16
CA GLY A 466 1.56 -34.90 2.55
C GLY A 466 1.14 -36.18 3.29
N TYR A 467 0.57 -37.18 2.57
CA TYR A 467 0.05 -38.39 3.21
C TYR A 467 1.16 -39.26 3.82
N ALA A 468 2.25 -39.50 3.09
CA ALA A 468 3.38 -40.25 3.61
C ALA A 468 4.08 -39.52 4.75
N THR A 469 4.21 -38.20 4.66
CA THR A 469 4.73 -37.34 5.71
C THR A 469 3.86 -37.41 6.97
N LEU A 470 2.55 -37.36 6.83
CA LEU A 470 1.62 -37.48 7.95
C LEU A 470 1.80 -38.82 8.66
N ALA A 471 1.81 -39.95 7.94
CA ALA A 471 2.02 -41.29 8.50
C ALA A 471 3.36 -41.36 9.27
N LYS A 472 4.45 -40.85 8.68
CA LYS A 472 5.77 -40.81 9.29
C LYS A 472 5.78 -40.01 10.59
N VAL A 473 5.17 -38.81 10.60
CA VAL A 473 5.15 -37.93 11.79
C VAL A 473 4.31 -38.51 12.91
N LEU A 474 3.19 -39.17 12.57
CA LEU A 474 2.37 -39.87 13.53
C LEU A 474 3.03 -41.15 14.07
N GLY A 475 4.02 -41.71 13.35
CA GLY A 475 4.60 -43.04 13.66
C GLY A 475 3.67 -44.19 13.32
N GLU A 476 2.77 -44.00 12.35
CA GLU A 476 1.70 -44.94 12.04
C GLU A 476 2.00 -45.74 10.76
N THR A 477 1.78 -47.03 10.85
CA THR A 477 1.85 -47.96 9.71
C THR A 477 0.46 -48.36 9.21
N ASP A 478 -0.57 -48.24 10.07
CA ASP A 478 -1.98 -48.53 9.79
C ASP A 478 -2.81 -47.23 9.89
N MET A 479 -2.85 -46.47 8.82
CA MET A 479 -3.59 -45.22 8.75
C MET A 479 -5.11 -45.39 8.90
N PRO A 480 -5.77 -46.46 8.41
CA PRO A 480 -7.16 -46.76 8.74
C PRO A 480 -7.41 -46.96 10.25
N ALA A 481 -6.54 -47.68 10.97
CA ALA A 481 -6.65 -47.83 12.43
C ALA A 481 -6.43 -46.49 13.13
N PHE A 482 -5.47 -45.70 12.68
CA PHE A 482 -5.28 -44.33 13.16
C PHE A 482 -6.54 -43.49 12.98
N GLN A 483 -7.17 -43.51 11.79
CA GLN A 483 -8.39 -42.74 11.54
C GLN A 483 -9.53 -43.09 12.49
N LYS A 484 -9.66 -44.36 12.88
CA LYS A 484 -10.65 -44.78 13.88
C LYS A 484 -10.38 -44.17 15.25
N ARG A 485 -9.10 -44.17 15.70
CA ARG A 485 -8.70 -43.54 16.96
C ARG A 485 -8.92 -42.02 16.96
N TRP A 486 -8.49 -41.35 15.88
CA TRP A 486 -8.75 -39.95 15.64
C TRP A 486 -10.25 -39.64 15.68
N GLY A 487 -11.07 -40.46 15.01
CA GLY A 487 -12.52 -40.26 15.02
C GLY A 487 -13.15 -40.41 16.40
N ALA A 488 -12.67 -41.36 17.20
CA ALA A 488 -13.12 -41.51 18.60
C ALA A 488 -12.75 -40.27 19.44
N GLU A 489 -11.55 -39.73 19.26
CA GLU A 489 -11.12 -38.51 19.94
C GLU A 489 -11.96 -37.30 19.50
N VAL A 490 -12.19 -37.08 18.20
CA VAL A 490 -13.05 -36.01 17.69
C VAL A 490 -14.48 -36.12 18.26
N LEU A 491 -15.02 -37.32 18.43
CA LEU A 491 -16.35 -37.54 19.01
C LEU A 491 -16.41 -37.19 20.51
N SER A 492 -15.28 -37.14 21.22
CA SER A 492 -15.20 -36.72 22.61
C SER A 492 -15.06 -35.21 22.80
N LEU A 493 -14.70 -34.48 21.73
CA LEU A 493 -14.54 -33.03 21.80
C LEU A 493 -15.88 -32.32 22.01
N THR A 494 -15.83 -31.13 22.59
CA THR A 494 -16.99 -30.24 22.75
C THR A 494 -16.71 -28.85 22.20
N PHE A 495 -17.75 -28.20 21.73
CA PHE A 495 -17.75 -26.78 21.39
C PHE A 495 -18.97 -26.15 22.04
N PRO A 496 -18.81 -25.09 22.86
CA PRO A 496 -19.89 -24.45 23.61
C PRO A 496 -20.97 -23.86 22.72
#